data_2e7c2aa43c82793ef6906e8d0d043908
#
_entry.id   2e7c2aa43c82793ef6906e8d0d043908
#
_cell.length_a   1.000
_cell.length_b   1.000
_cell.length_c   1.000
_cell.angle_alpha   90.00
_cell.angle_beta   90.00
_cell.angle_gamma   90.00
#
_symmetry.space_group_name_H-M   'P 1'
#
loop_
_entity.id
_entity.type
_entity.pdbx_description
1 polymer ?
#
loop_
_entity_poly.entity_id
_entity_poly.type
_entity_poly.pdbx_seq_one_letter_code
_entity_poly.pdbx_strand_id
1 'polypeptide(L)'
;MAADHFSAHAADYARHRPSYPPELFAWLAAQTPGHGLAWDCATGNGQAALALTEHFKRVHATDFSAEQLTQAKPHPCIDYHLAPADASGLAADSCDLVTVAQALHWFCNERHFTEVRRVLKPGGLFAAWTYTLLHGDPELSAIVKDFSVNTVGSYWPPERRWVDLGYRGMPFPCEDIETPDFEIRLDLTLKDVLAYLRTWSSTQGCIKETGVDPCVALGERLKEVWATPDAPKTIVWPITLRCGRIE
;
A
#
# COMPACT_ATOMS: atom_id res chain seq x y z
N MET A 1 -8.96 -15.71 9.43
CA MET A 1 -7.62 -15.15 9.70
C MET A 1 -7.03 -14.85 8.34
N ALA A 2 -6.64 -13.59 8.07
CA ALA A 2 -5.89 -13.25 6.87
C ALA A 2 -4.56 -14.03 6.89
N ALA A 3 -4.23 -14.69 5.78
CA ALA A 3 -2.97 -15.41 5.68
C ALA A 3 -1.82 -14.39 5.68
N ASP A 4 -0.78 -14.64 6.49
CA ASP A 4 0.40 -13.80 6.54
C ASP A 4 1.24 -14.02 5.26
N HIS A 5 1.07 -13.11 4.30
CA HIS A 5 1.79 -13.15 3.02
C HIS A 5 3.08 -12.32 3.01
N PHE A 6 3.39 -11.58 4.09
CA PHE A 6 4.39 -10.51 4.05
C PHE A 6 5.53 -10.65 5.05
N SER A 7 5.36 -11.38 6.16
CA SER A 7 6.37 -11.46 7.22
C SER A 7 7.69 -12.09 6.76
N ALA A 8 7.65 -13.15 5.95
CA ALA A 8 8.85 -13.86 5.50
C ALA A 8 9.79 -13.04 4.59
N HIS A 9 9.32 -11.92 4.00
CA HIS A 9 10.06 -11.08 3.04
C HIS A 9 10.05 -9.60 3.40
N ALA A 10 9.80 -9.27 4.67
CA ALA A 10 9.61 -7.89 5.14
C ALA A 10 10.80 -6.95 4.79
N ALA A 11 12.05 -7.42 4.86
CA ALA A 11 13.23 -6.62 4.56
C ALA A 11 13.35 -6.26 3.06
N ASP A 12 13.09 -7.21 2.16
CA ASP A 12 13.09 -6.97 0.71
C ASP A 12 11.89 -6.11 0.30
N TYR A 13 10.75 -6.34 0.93
CA TYR A 13 9.56 -5.53 0.77
C TYR A 13 9.84 -4.07 1.15
N ALA A 14 10.43 -3.82 2.31
CA ALA A 14 10.76 -2.49 2.80
C ALA A 14 11.74 -1.73 1.88
N ARG A 15 12.67 -2.45 1.24
CA ARG A 15 13.72 -1.85 0.39
C ARG A 15 13.25 -1.50 -1.01
N HIS A 16 12.32 -2.28 -1.58
CA HIS A 16 11.98 -2.20 -3.01
C HIS A 16 10.55 -1.71 -3.28
N ARG A 17 9.74 -1.46 -2.24
CA ARG A 17 8.41 -0.87 -2.43
C ARG A 17 8.51 0.65 -2.58
N PRO A 18 7.79 1.22 -3.56
CA PRO A 18 7.83 2.65 -3.79
C PRO A 18 7.21 3.44 -2.62
N SER A 19 7.78 4.61 -2.31
CA SER A 19 7.20 5.55 -1.37
C SER A 19 6.06 6.33 -2.02
N TYR A 20 5.09 6.73 -1.22
CA TYR A 20 3.97 7.55 -1.69
C TYR A 20 4.39 9.01 -1.92
N PRO A 21 3.74 9.72 -2.85
CA PRO A 21 4.05 11.12 -3.12
C PRO A 21 3.64 12.02 -1.93
N PRO A 22 4.47 13.02 -1.56
CA PRO A 22 4.16 13.94 -0.46
C PRO A 22 2.84 14.69 -0.64
N GLU A 23 2.46 14.96 -1.87
CA GLU A 23 1.22 15.67 -2.24
C GLU A 23 -0.03 14.93 -1.78
N LEU A 24 0.00 13.60 -1.74
CA LEU A 24 -1.09 12.78 -1.19
C LEU A 24 -1.34 13.13 0.28
N PHE A 25 -0.29 13.17 1.10
CA PHE A 25 -0.42 13.42 2.53
C PHE A 25 -0.78 14.87 2.83
N ALA A 26 -0.24 15.83 2.07
CA ALA A 26 -0.60 17.23 2.16
C ALA A 26 -2.09 17.46 1.84
N TRP A 27 -2.59 16.79 0.79
CA TRP A 27 -4.00 16.87 0.44
C TRP A 27 -4.89 16.22 1.51
N LEU A 28 -4.54 15.03 2.01
CA LEU A 28 -5.27 14.35 3.08
C LEU A 28 -5.34 15.24 4.34
N ALA A 29 -4.23 15.83 4.75
CA ALA A 29 -4.19 16.73 5.90
C ALA A 29 -5.09 17.96 5.71
N ALA A 30 -5.13 18.54 4.52
CA ALA A 30 -6.00 19.68 4.21
C ALA A 30 -7.50 19.34 4.25
N GLN A 31 -7.86 18.04 4.15
CA GLN A 31 -9.26 17.59 4.25
C GLN A 31 -9.70 17.29 5.69
N THR A 32 -8.79 17.24 6.66
CA THR A 32 -9.11 16.89 8.05
C THR A 32 -9.53 18.10 8.88
N PRO A 33 -10.37 17.92 9.91
CA PRO A 33 -10.79 19.03 10.79
C PRO A 33 -9.67 19.49 11.74
N GLY A 34 -8.61 18.71 11.90
CA GLY A 34 -7.49 18.97 12.78
C GLY A 34 -6.29 18.10 12.47
N HIS A 35 -5.15 18.40 13.10
CA HIS A 35 -3.87 17.72 12.88
C HIS A 35 -3.30 17.18 14.20
N GLY A 36 -4.15 16.70 15.10
CA GLY A 36 -3.75 16.18 16.41
C GLY A 36 -3.20 14.78 16.34
N LEU A 37 -4.01 13.86 15.81
CA LEU A 37 -3.70 12.44 15.76
C LEU A 37 -4.18 11.82 14.44
N ALA A 38 -3.28 11.11 13.76
CA ALA A 38 -3.62 10.19 12.67
C ALA A 38 -3.43 8.73 13.13
N TRP A 39 -4.30 7.84 12.68
CA TRP A 39 -4.12 6.40 12.79
C TRP A 39 -3.77 5.81 11.43
N ASP A 40 -2.57 5.21 11.30
CA ASP A 40 -2.15 4.44 10.13
C ASP A 40 -2.39 2.95 10.40
N CYS A 41 -3.48 2.42 9.88
CA CYS A 41 -3.93 1.04 10.10
C CYS A 41 -3.32 0.11 9.05
N ALA A 42 -2.77 -1.03 9.49
CA ALA A 42 -1.95 -1.94 8.70
C ALA A 42 -0.74 -1.21 8.10
N THR A 43 0.01 -0.56 8.97
CA THR A 43 1.12 0.35 8.63
C THR A 43 2.30 -0.34 7.96
N GLY A 44 2.41 -1.67 8.09
CA GLY A 44 3.55 -2.44 7.62
C GLY A 44 4.86 -1.95 8.24
N ASN A 45 5.81 -1.57 7.40
CA ASN A 45 7.09 -0.98 7.82
C ASN A 45 7.03 0.54 8.07
N GLY A 46 5.84 1.14 8.14
CA GLY A 46 5.65 2.52 8.56
C GLY A 46 5.85 3.59 7.48
N GLN A 47 5.78 3.26 6.19
CA GLN A 47 6.00 4.25 5.12
C GLN A 47 4.97 5.39 5.15
N ALA A 48 3.67 5.07 5.25
CA ALA A 48 2.62 6.07 5.35
C ALA A 48 2.68 6.79 6.71
N ALA A 49 2.88 6.04 7.80
CA ALA A 49 3.04 6.63 9.13
C ALA A 49 4.15 7.68 9.19
N LEU A 50 5.31 7.41 8.58
CA LEU A 50 6.42 8.35 8.53
C LEU A 50 6.05 9.64 7.77
N ALA A 51 5.40 9.52 6.62
CA ALA A 51 4.98 10.69 5.83
C ALA A 51 3.90 11.52 6.55
N LEU A 52 3.02 10.88 7.31
CA LEU A 52 2.01 11.58 8.13
C LEU A 52 2.61 12.46 9.23
N THR A 53 3.85 12.20 9.70
CA THR A 53 4.50 13.03 10.74
C THR A 53 4.79 14.46 10.30
N GLU A 54 4.85 14.72 8.99
CA GLU A 54 5.00 16.07 8.44
C GLU A 54 3.74 16.93 8.62
N HIS A 55 2.59 16.30 8.88
CA HIS A 55 1.29 16.95 8.93
C HIS A 55 0.55 16.78 10.25
N PHE A 56 0.84 15.74 11.03
CA PHE A 56 0.16 15.42 12.29
C PHE A 56 1.12 15.43 13.47
N LYS A 57 0.65 15.93 14.61
CA LYS A 57 1.46 15.98 15.85
C LYS A 57 1.85 14.59 16.35
N ARG A 58 0.95 13.61 16.17
CA ARG A 58 1.16 12.22 16.56
C ARG A 58 0.56 11.29 15.50
N VAL A 59 1.21 10.16 15.31
CA VAL A 59 0.74 9.07 14.46
C VAL A 59 0.69 7.81 15.31
N HIS A 60 -0.47 7.20 15.42
CA HIS A 60 -0.66 5.86 15.97
C HIS A 60 -0.61 4.88 14.81
N ALA A 61 0.39 4.00 14.78
CA ALA A 61 0.62 3.10 13.66
C ALA A 61 0.43 1.65 14.13
N THR A 62 -0.49 0.92 13.52
CA THR A 62 -0.79 -0.46 13.91
C THR A 62 -0.57 -1.44 12.79
N ASP A 63 -0.04 -2.61 13.10
CA ASP A 63 0.00 -3.77 12.20
C ASP A 63 -0.22 -5.05 13.00
N PHE A 64 -0.75 -6.10 12.36
CA PHE A 64 -0.91 -7.41 12.98
C PHE A 64 0.38 -8.26 12.90
N SER A 65 1.34 -7.88 12.06
CA SER A 65 2.64 -8.55 11.88
C SER A 65 3.72 -7.86 12.69
N ALA A 66 4.24 -8.55 13.70
CA ALA A 66 5.39 -8.09 14.47
C ALA A 66 6.64 -7.94 13.58
N GLU A 67 6.82 -8.81 12.59
CA GLU A 67 7.93 -8.80 11.65
C GLU A 67 7.94 -7.53 10.80
N GLN A 68 6.77 -7.07 10.35
CA GLN A 68 6.65 -5.81 9.63
C GLN A 68 7.05 -4.63 10.53
N LEU A 69 6.56 -4.59 11.76
CA LEU A 69 6.88 -3.53 12.71
C LEU A 69 8.37 -3.47 13.07
N THR A 70 9.09 -4.60 13.06
CA THR A 70 10.55 -4.59 13.29
C THR A 70 11.34 -3.88 12.19
N GLN A 71 10.76 -3.72 11.00
CA GLN A 71 11.37 -2.98 9.88
C GLN A 71 10.96 -1.50 9.86
N ALA A 72 10.05 -1.10 10.75
CA ALA A 72 9.61 0.29 10.82
C ALA A 72 10.70 1.19 11.41
N LYS A 73 10.84 2.39 10.82
CA LYS A 73 11.82 3.37 11.32
C LYS A 73 11.26 4.06 12.57
N PRO A 74 12.00 4.04 13.69
CA PRO A 74 11.60 4.81 14.86
C PRO A 74 11.48 6.30 14.56
N HIS A 75 10.43 6.93 15.07
CA HIS A 75 10.24 8.37 14.96
C HIS A 75 9.56 8.91 16.24
N PRO A 76 9.95 10.07 16.79
CA PRO A 76 9.42 10.56 18.06
C PRO A 76 7.93 10.88 18.05
N CYS A 77 7.33 11.08 16.88
CA CYS A 77 5.91 11.36 16.70
C CYS A 77 5.10 10.10 16.33
N ILE A 78 5.71 8.91 16.22
CA ILE A 78 5.02 7.67 15.85
C ILE A 78 5.04 6.69 17.02
N ASP A 79 3.85 6.18 17.38
CA ASP A 79 3.68 5.08 18.30
C ASP A 79 3.28 3.83 17.52
N TYR A 80 4.20 2.84 17.43
CA TYR A 80 3.96 1.56 16.75
C TYR A 80 3.38 0.54 17.72
N HIS A 81 2.28 -0.13 17.32
CA HIS A 81 1.59 -1.13 18.14
C HIS A 81 1.23 -2.38 17.32
N LEU A 82 1.44 -3.53 17.93
CA LEU A 82 0.94 -4.79 17.40
C LEU A 82 -0.56 -4.90 17.69
N ALA A 83 -1.40 -4.68 16.68
CA ALA A 83 -2.84 -4.70 16.85
C ALA A 83 -3.55 -5.08 15.53
N PRO A 84 -4.71 -5.74 15.61
CA PRO A 84 -5.54 -6.00 14.43
C PRO A 84 -6.26 -4.72 13.96
N ALA A 85 -6.72 -4.73 12.72
CA ALA A 85 -7.38 -3.57 12.12
C ALA A 85 -8.74 -3.21 12.76
N ASP A 86 -9.34 -4.11 13.52
CA ASP A 86 -10.64 -3.94 14.19
C ASP A 86 -10.54 -3.68 15.70
N ALA A 87 -9.32 -3.44 16.21
CA ALA A 87 -9.06 -3.13 17.61
C ALA A 87 -7.78 -2.31 17.79
N SER A 88 -7.85 -1.02 17.43
CA SER A 88 -6.70 -0.08 17.42
C SER A 88 -6.12 0.23 18.79
N GLY A 89 -6.90 0.06 19.87
CA GLY A 89 -6.54 0.51 21.21
C GLY A 89 -6.71 2.01 21.46
N LEU A 90 -7.17 2.76 20.46
CA LEU A 90 -7.42 4.20 20.57
C LEU A 90 -8.73 4.51 21.31
N ALA A 91 -8.80 5.68 21.93
CA ALA A 91 -10.04 6.19 22.50
C ALA A 91 -11.05 6.56 21.38
N ALA A 92 -12.35 6.56 21.73
CA ALA A 92 -13.36 7.09 20.81
C ALA A 92 -13.09 8.57 20.54
N ASP A 93 -13.49 9.05 19.36
CA ASP A 93 -13.41 10.46 18.94
C ASP A 93 -12.01 11.09 19.13
N SER A 94 -10.95 10.31 18.92
CA SER A 94 -9.57 10.75 19.17
C SER A 94 -8.80 11.13 17.91
N CYS A 95 -9.13 10.53 16.77
CA CYS A 95 -8.38 10.70 15.52
C CYS A 95 -8.99 11.76 14.60
N ASP A 96 -8.13 12.54 13.95
CA ASP A 96 -8.52 13.45 12.87
C ASP A 96 -8.53 12.74 11.50
N LEU A 97 -7.65 11.73 11.35
CA LEU A 97 -7.47 10.93 10.13
C LEU A 97 -7.26 9.46 10.48
N VAL A 98 -7.87 8.56 9.70
CA VAL A 98 -7.50 7.15 9.64
C VAL A 98 -7.07 6.82 8.22
N THR A 99 -5.90 6.19 8.06
CA THR A 99 -5.35 5.77 6.77
C THR A 99 -5.22 4.26 6.67
N VAL A 100 -5.44 3.72 5.47
CA VAL A 100 -5.15 2.32 5.09
C VAL A 100 -4.43 2.32 3.74
N ALA A 101 -3.11 2.13 3.78
CA ALA A 101 -2.27 2.14 2.59
C ALA A 101 -2.05 0.71 2.07
N GLN A 102 -2.53 0.39 0.86
CA GLN A 102 -2.34 -0.92 0.20
C GLN A 102 -2.83 -2.14 1.00
N ALA A 103 -3.78 -1.98 1.94
CA ALA A 103 -4.14 -3.06 2.84
C ALA A 103 -5.64 -3.31 3.00
N LEU A 104 -6.52 -2.36 2.66
CA LEU A 104 -7.95 -2.47 2.94
C LEU A 104 -8.59 -3.76 2.40
N HIS A 105 -8.13 -4.27 1.27
CA HIS A 105 -8.65 -5.49 0.65
C HIS A 105 -8.49 -6.75 1.52
N TRP A 106 -7.62 -6.76 2.52
CA TRP A 106 -7.41 -7.89 3.43
C TRP A 106 -8.45 -7.96 4.57
N PHE A 107 -9.02 -6.82 4.96
CA PHE A 107 -9.91 -6.72 6.12
C PHE A 107 -11.08 -5.76 5.88
N CYS A 108 -11.53 -5.61 4.64
CA CYS A 108 -12.72 -4.84 4.28
C CYS A 108 -13.98 -5.51 4.85
N ASN A 109 -14.34 -5.18 6.09
CA ASN A 109 -15.50 -5.73 6.79
C ASN A 109 -16.05 -4.76 7.83
N GLU A 110 -17.27 -5.03 8.31
CA GLU A 110 -17.97 -4.14 9.23
C GLU A 110 -17.26 -3.97 10.60
N ARG A 111 -16.48 -4.94 11.07
CA ARG A 111 -15.75 -4.80 12.34
C ARG A 111 -14.70 -3.70 12.23
N HIS A 112 -13.91 -3.70 11.14
CA HIS A 112 -12.95 -2.63 10.87
C HIS A 112 -13.65 -1.28 10.72
N PHE A 113 -14.73 -1.21 9.97
CA PHE A 113 -15.47 0.04 9.77
C PHE A 113 -16.12 0.57 11.05
N THR A 114 -16.56 -0.31 11.95
CA THR A 114 -17.03 0.09 13.27
C THR A 114 -15.93 0.71 14.10
N GLU A 115 -14.71 0.14 14.08
CA GLU A 115 -13.56 0.71 14.76
C GLU A 115 -13.16 2.07 14.15
N VAL A 116 -13.15 2.18 12.82
CA VAL A 116 -12.88 3.46 12.12
C VAL A 116 -13.87 4.54 12.58
N ARG A 117 -15.19 4.24 12.57
CA ARG A 117 -16.21 5.19 13.03
C ARG A 117 -16.07 5.55 14.50
N ARG A 118 -15.66 4.59 15.33
CA ARG A 118 -15.49 4.80 16.77
C ARG A 118 -14.35 5.76 17.11
N VAL A 119 -13.22 5.64 16.41
CA VAL A 119 -12.01 6.41 16.72
C VAL A 119 -11.94 7.77 16.06
N LEU A 120 -12.61 7.95 14.91
CA LEU A 120 -12.64 9.23 14.22
C LEU A 120 -13.52 10.23 14.97
N LYS A 121 -13.03 11.45 15.07
CA LYS A 121 -13.81 12.59 15.52
C LYS A 121 -14.95 12.88 14.53
N PRO A 122 -16.04 13.54 14.96
CA PRO A 122 -17.04 14.06 14.04
C PRO A 122 -16.38 14.91 12.93
N GLY A 123 -16.67 14.58 11.67
CA GLY A 123 -16.02 15.20 10.50
C GLY A 123 -14.60 14.70 10.21
N GLY A 124 -14.10 13.74 10.97
CA GLY A 124 -12.80 13.09 10.73
C GLY A 124 -12.79 12.32 9.43
N LEU A 125 -11.61 12.19 8.82
CA LEU A 125 -11.43 11.61 7.49
C LEU A 125 -10.99 10.14 7.57
N PHE A 126 -11.66 9.26 6.83
CA PHE A 126 -11.16 7.92 6.51
C PHE A 126 -10.63 7.92 5.08
N ALA A 127 -9.40 7.44 4.87
CA ALA A 127 -8.75 7.37 3.57
C ALA A 127 -8.10 6.02 3.34
N ALA A 128 -8.40 5.40 2.21
CA ALA A 128 -7.77 4.15 1.79
C ALA A 128 -7.32 4.25 0.33
N TRP A 129 -6.09 3.81 0.06
CA TRP A 129 -5.58 3.83 -1.30
C TRP A 129 -4.86 2.55 -1.68
N THR A 130 -4.80 2.35 -2.99
CA THR A 130 -4.04 1.28 -3.61
C THR A 130 -3.38 1.80 -4.87
N TYR A 131 -2.29 1.19 -5.28
CA TYR A 131 -1.73 1.33 -6.61
C TYR A 131 -1.77 -0.01 -7.34
N THR A 132 -1.94 0.04 -8.65
CA THR A 132 -2.07 -1.14 -9.50
C THR A 132 -0.72 -1.56 -10.09
N LEU A 133 -0.71 -2.06 -11.33
CA LEU A 133 0.52 -2.40 -12.03
C LEU A 133 1.36 -1.15 -12.30
N LEU A 134 2.66 -1.34 -12.31
CA LEU A 134 3.58 -0.32 -12.80
C LEU A 134 3.41 -0.11 -14.31
N HIS A 135 3.66 1.12 -14.72
CA HIS A 135 3.71 1.52 -16.12
C HIS A 135 5.06 2.16 -16.43
N GLY A 136 5.60 1.87 -17.59
CA GLY A 136 6.73 2.54 -18.22
C GLY A 136 6.38 2.89 -19.65
N ASP A 137 7.34 2.71 -20.58
CA ASP A 137 7.01 2.75 -22.00
C ASP A 137 6.02 1.63 -22.39
N PRO A 138 5.35 1.72 -23.56
CA PRO A 138 4.29 0.77 -23.94
C PRO A 138 4.75 -0.69 -23.96
N GLU A 139 5.97 -0.97 -24.41
CA GLU A 139 6.50 -2.32 -24.54
C GLU A 139 6.79 -2.93 -23.15
N LEU A 140 7.42 -2.18 -22.25
CA LEU A 140 7.64 -2.58 -20.87
C LEU A 140 6.30 -2.85 -20.16
N SER A 141 5.34 -1.95 -20.31
CA SER A 141 4.01 -2.07 -19.69
C SER A 141 3.28 -3.32 -20.18
N ALA A 142 3.38 -3.65 -21.46
CA ALA A 142 2.78 -4.85 -22.03
C ALA A 142 3.42 -6.13 -21.48
N ILE A 143 4.76 -6.17 -21.36
CA ILE A 143 5.48 -7.33 -20.81
C ILE A 143 5.13 -7.55 -19.34
N VAL A 144 5.07 -6.49 -18.54
CA VAL A 144 4.70 -6.59 -17.11
C VAL A 144 3.25 -7.01 -16.93
N LYS A 145 2.34 -6.52 -17.77
CA LYS A 145 0.94 -6.95 -17.78
C LYS A 145 0.81 -8.43 -18.12
N ASP A 146 1.51 -8.89 -19.16
CA ASP A 146 1.54 -10.30 -19.54
C ASP A 146 2.08 -11.17 -18.40
N PHE A 147 3.17 -10.77 -17.77
CA PHE A 147 3.73 -11.45 -16.60
C PHE A 147 2.71 -11.55 -15.45
N SER A 148 2.04 -10.45 -15.13
CA SER A 148 1.04 -10.39 -14.05
C SER A 148 -0.16 -11.30 -14.29
N VAL A 149 -0.59 -11.45 -15.55
CA VAL A 149 -1.80 -12.21 -15.92
C VAL A 149 -1.48 -13.66 -16.27
N ASN A 150 -0.50 -13.87 -17.15
CA ASN A 150 -0.26 -15.18 -17.77
C ASN A 150 0.84 -15.98 -17.05
N THR A 151 1.81 -15.35 -16.39
CA THR A 151 2.89 -16.06 -15.70
C THR A 151 2.57 -16.30 -14.24
N VAL A 152 2.19 -15.25 -13.50
CA VAL A 152 1.93 -15.35 -12.05
C VAL A 152 0.46 -15.18 -11.67
N GLY A 153 -0.43 -15.11 -12.66
CA GLY A 153 -1.84 -14.80 -12.47
C GLY A 153 -2.59 -15.76 -11.57
N SER A 154 -2.32 -17.09 -11.68
CA SER A 154 -2.95 -18.12 -10.85
C SER A 154 -2.54 -18.09 -9.37
N TYR A 155 -1.47 -17.36 -9.05
CA TYR A 155 -0.93 -17.25 -7.68
C TYR A 155 -1.40 -16.00 -6.95
N TRP A 156 -2.16 -15.11 -7.60
CA TRP A 156 -2.74 -13.97 -6.90
C TRP A 156 -3.81 -14.43 -5.91
N PRO A 157 -3.80 -13.89 -4.67
CA PRO A 157 -4.90 -14.13 -3.73
C PRO A 157 -6.21 -13.53 -4.27
N PRO A 158 -7.38 -14.12 -3.94
CA PRO A 158 -8.69 -13.65 -4.43
C PRO A 158 -8.97 -12.17 -4.14
N GLU A 159 -8.44 -11.65 -3.04
CA GLU A 159 -8.56 -10.26 -2.60
C GLU A 159 -7.92 -9.28 -3.58
N ARG A 160 -6.96 -9.73 -4.39
CA ARG A 160 -6.29 -8.94 -5.42
C ARG A 160 -7.27 -8.27 -6.38
N ARG A 161 -8.42 -8.90 -6.65
CA ARG A 161 -9.48 -8.31 -7.48
C ARG A 161 -9.84 -6.89 -7.08
N TRP A 162 -9.82 -6.58 -5.78
CA TRP A 162 -10.14 -5.24 -5.30
C TRP A 162 -9.08 -4.21 -5.66
N VAL A 163 -7.81 -4.62 -5.62
CA VAL A 163 -6.69 -3.79 -6.07
C VAL A 163 -6.82 -3.50 -7.56
N ASP A 164 -7.10 -4.52 -8.39
CA ASP A 164 -7.25 -4.36 -9.84
C ASP A 164 -8.44 -3.48 -10.21
N LEU A 165 -9.49 -3.45 -9.39
CA LEU A 165 -10.62 -2.54 -9.51
C LEU A 165 -10.37 -1.15 -8.91
N GLY A 166 -9.18 -0.89 -8.31
CA GLY A 166 -8.90 0.35 -7.60
C GLY A 166 -9.89 0.60 -6.46
N TYR A 167 -10.23 -0.45 -5.71
CA TYR A 167 -11.23 -0.46 -4.64
C TYR A 167 -12.67 -0.06 -5.05
N ARG A 168 -12.95 0.09 -6.37
CA ARG A 168 -14.32 0.39 -6.83
C ARG A 168 -15.28 -0.74 -6.48
N GLY A 169 -16.45 -0.37 -5.93
CA GLY A 169 -17.48 -1.32 -5.50
C GLY A 169 -17.17 -2.08 -4.21
N MET A 170 -16.00 -1.84 -3.60
CA MET A 170 -15.70 -2.34 -2.26
C MET A 170 -16.56 -1.60 -1.23
N PRO A 171 -17.10 -2.27 -0.20
CA PRO A 171 -17.75 -1.58 0.92
C PRO A 171 -16.86 -0.49 1.52
N PHE A 172 -17.47 0.62 1.95
CA PHE A 172 -16.74 1.76 2.52
C PHE A 172 -17.57 2.36 3.66
N PRO A 173 -16.96 2.90 4.73
CA PRO A 173 -17.72 3.28 5.94
C PRO A 173 -18.46 4.63 5.81
N CYS A 174 -18.25 5.38 4.74
CA CYS A 174 -18.80 6.70 4.47
C CYS A 174 -18.97 6.92 2.96
N GLU A 175 -19.61 8.02 2.57
CA GLU A 175 -19.67 8.45 1.17
C GLU A 175 -18.31 8.96 0.71
N ASP A 176 -17.94 8.60 -0.52
CA ASP A 176 -16.68 9.06 -1.13
C ASP A 176 -16.76 10.56 -1.44
N ILE A 177 -15.70 11.30 -1.13
CA ILE A 177 -15.50 12.67 -1.62
C ILE A 177 -14.64 12.65 -2.89
N GLU A 178 -14.75 13.69 -3.70
CA GLU A 178 -13.92 13.84 -4.91
C GLU A 178 -12.44 13.96 -4.54
N THR A 179 -11.60 13.19 -5.22
CA THR A 179 -10.16 13.13 -4.96
C THR A 179 -9.37 13.50 -6.21
N PRO A 180 -8.23 14.20 -6.06
CA PRO A 180 -7.28 14.37 -7.15
C PRO A 180 -6.66 13.05 -7.58
N ASP A 181 -6.11 13.03 -8.80
CA ASP A 181 -5.25 11.94 -9.25
C ASP A 181 -3.88 12.06 -8.60
N PHE A 182 -3.38 10.94 -8.09
CA PHE A 182 -2.03 10.82 -7.56
C PHE A 182 -1.30 9.68 -8.27
N GLU A 183 0.00 9.82 -8.38
CA GLU A 183 0.86 8.75 -8.90
C GLU A 183 2.18 8.69 -8.16
N ILE A 184 2.77 7.51 -8.06
CA ILE A 184 4.15 7.34 -7.67
C ILE A 184 4.98 7.34 -8.96
N ARG A 185 6.04 8.13 -9.00
CA ARG A 185 6.94 8.24 -10.15
C ARG A 185 8.38 8.08 -9.68
N LEU A 186 9.08 7.08 -10.19
CA LEU A 186 10.47 6.78 -9.85
C LEU A 186 11.27 6.46 -11.12
N ASP A 187 12.52 6.86 -11.13
CA ASP A 187 13.48 6.42 -12.14
C ASP A 187 14.19 5.17 -11.64
N LEU A 188 13.93 4.03 -12.27
CA LEU A 188 14.41 2.71 -11.85
C LEU A 188 15.22 2.03 -12.95
N THR A 189 16.26 1.30 -12.54
CA THR A 189 16.97 0.37 -13.43
C THR A 189 16.17 -0.92 -13.63
N LEU A 190 16.55 -1.72 -14.62
CA LEU A 190 15.95 -3.04 -14.82
C LEU A 190 16.06 -3.91 -13.56
N LYS A 191 17.20 -3.84 -12.85
CA LYS A 191 17.42 -4.57 -11.59
C LYS A 191 16.42 -4.17 -10.52
N ASP A 192 16.12 -2.88 -10.39
CA ASP A 192 15.17 -2.36 -9.38
C ASP A 192 13.75 -2.82 -9.70
N VAL A 193 13.35 -2.77 -10.97
CA VAL A 193 12.03 -3.27 -11.41
C VAL A 193 11.88 -4.76 -11.14
N LEU A 194 12.89 -5.58 -11.46
CA LEU A 194 12.85 -7.01 -11.16
C LEU A 194 12.83 -7.29 -9.65
N ALA A 195 13.56 -6.51 -8.84
CA ALA A 195 13.53 -6.62 -7.40
C ALA A 195 12.13 -6.29 -6.84
N TYR A 196 11.49 -5.23 -7.35
CA TYR A 196 10.11 -4.89 -7.00
C TYR A 196 9.13 -6.02 -7.37
N LEU A 197 9.19 -6.56 -8.60
CA LEU A 197 8.30 -7.62 -9.07
C LEU A 197 8.46 -8.93 -8.28
N ARG A 198 9.67 -9.21 -7.77
CA ARG A 198 9.89 -10.34 -6.83
C ARG A 198 9.15 -10.16 -5.51
N THR A 199 8.86 -8.94 -5.06
CA THR A 199 8.09 -8.71 -3.82
C THR A 199 6.59 -8.98 -3.97
N TRP A 200 6.08 -9.25 -5.16
CA TRP A 200 4.67 -9.55 -5.36
C TRP A 200 4.27 -10.87 -4.69
N SER A 201 3.13 -10.90 -4.02
CA SER A 201 2.61 -12.12 -3.38
C SER A 201 2.42 -13.26 -4.37
N SER A 202 2.00 -12.96 -5.62
CA SER A 202 1.88 -13.94 -6.69
C SER A 202 3.23 -14.49 -7.14
N THR A 203 4.26 -13.66 -7.26
CA THR A 203 5.62 -14.10 -7.59
C THR A 203 6.16 -15.01 -6.49
N GLN A 204 5.98 -14.64 -5.22
CA GLN A 204 6.39 -15.47 -4.09
C GLN A 204 5.59 -16.79 -4.02
N GLY A 205 4.29 -16.74 -4.33
CA GLY A 205 3.45 -17.93 -4.45
C GLY A 205 3.96 -18.89 -5.52
N CYS A 206 4.30 -18.35 -6.70
CA CYS A 206 4.89 -19.13 -7.80
C CYS A 206 6.21 -19.79 -7.39
N ILE A 207 7.13 -19.04 -6.78
CA ILE A 207 8.43 -19.57 -6.31
C ILE A 207 8.22 -20.68 -5.28
N LYS A 208 7.32 -20.45 -4.31
CA LYS A 208 7.03 -21.43 -3.26
C LYS A 208 6.48 -22.75 -3.81
N GLU A 209 5.62 -22.69 -4.84
CA GLU A 209 4.98 -23.87 -5.41
C GLU A 209 5.89 -24.59 -6.40
N THR A 210 6.60 -23.85 -7.26
CA THR A 210 7.36 -24.42 -8.38
C THR A 210 8.85 -24.61 -8.11
N GLY A 211 9.40 -23.88 -7.11
CA GLY A 211 10.84 -23.79 -6.86
C GLY A 211 11.60 -22.95 -7.89
N VAL A 212 10.91 -22.28 -8.83
CA VAL A 212 11.50 -21.48 -9.91
C VAL A 212 11.15 -20.01 -9.73
N ASP A 213 12.16 -19.12 -9.83
CA ASP A 213 11.94 -17.67 -9.85
C ASP A 213 11.48 -17.23 -11.26
N PRO A 214 10.20 -16.86 -11.45
CA PRO A 214 9.69 -16.45 -12.76
C PRO A 214 10.28 -15.10 -13.23
N CYS A 215 10.87 -14.31 -12.34
CA CYS A 215 11.53 -13.07 -12.70
C CYS A 215 12.85 -13.29 -13.48
N VAL A 216 13.41 -14.48 -13.50
CA VAL A 216 14.58 -14.78 -14.32
C VAL A 216 14.20 -14.72 -15.81
N ALA A 217 13.18 -15.44 -16.23
CA ALA A 217 12.70 -15.40 -17.62
C ALA A 217 12.12 -14.01 -18.00
N LEU A 218 11.43 -13.36 -17.06
CA LEU A 218 10.95 -12.00 -17.25
C LEU A 218 12.13 -11.03 -17.51
N GLY A 219 13.23 -11.17 -16.80
CA GLY A 219 14.43 -10.34 -16.95
C GLY A 219 15.01 -10.41 -18.36
N GLU A 220 15.05 -11.59 -18.98
CA GLU A 220 15.52 -11.72 -20.38
C GLU A 220 14.58 -10.98 -21.35
N ARG A 221 13.27 -11.10 -21.19
CA ARG A 221 12.28 -10.37 -22.01
C ARG A 221 12.40 -8.84 -21.83
N LEU A 222 12.56 -8.38 -20.60
CA LEU A 222 12.69 -6.95 -20.33
C LEU A 222 14.02 -6.37 -20.85
N LYS A 223 15.11 -7.13 -20.90
CA LYS A 223 16.39 -6.70 -21.51
C LYS A 223 16.22 -6.32 -22.98
N GLU A 224 15.37 -7.02 -23.73
CA GLU A 224 15.15 -6.73 -25.16
C GLU A 224 14.57 -5.33 -25.39
N VAL A 225 13.75 -4.81 -24.44
CA VAL A 225 13.10 -3.49 -24.54
C VAL A 225 13.76 -2.43 -23.67
N TRP A 226 14.73 -2.83 -22.83
CA TRP A 226 15.42 -1.87 -21.92
C TRP A 226 16.57 -1.13 -22.59
N ALA A 227 17.10 -1.62 -23.72
CA ALA A 227 18.26 -1.12 -24.46
C ALA A 227 19.56 -1.08 -23.62
N THR A 228 19.56 -0.40 -22.47
CA THR A 228 20.72 -0.30 -21.54
C THR A 228 20.24 -0.63 -20.13
N PRO A 229 20.47 -1.85 -19.60
CA PRO A 229 19.89 -2.33 -18.33
C PRO A 229 20.19 -1.46 -17.10
N ASP A 230 21.34 -0.80 -17.07
CA ASP A 230 21.74 0.08 -15.97
C ASP A 230 21.23 1.53 -16.14
N ALA A 231 20.73 1.91 -17.32
CA ALA A 231 20.10 3.21 -17.51
C ALA A 231 18.70 3.20 -16.87
N PRO A 232 18.37 4.18 -16.00
CA PRO A 232 17.03 4.22 -15.40
C PRO A 232 15.97 4.58 -16.45
N LYS A 233 14.77 4.00 -16.27
CA LYS A 233 13.54 4.40 -16.96
C LYS A 233 12.56 4.94 -15.94
N THR A 234 11.77 5.93 -16.34
CA THR A 234 10.69 6.44 -15.49
C THR A 234 9.58 5.39 -15.40
N ILE A 235 9.31 4.94 -14.19
CA ILE A 235 8.26 3.98 -13.86
C ILE A 235 7.19 4.68 -13.02
N VAL A 236 5.93 4.45 -13.36
CA VAL A 236 4.79 5.12 -12.76
C VAL A 236 3.81 4.10 -12.19
N TRP A 237 3.29 4.37 -10.99
CA TRP A 237 2.18 3.65 -10.38
C TRP A 237 1.04 4.63 -10.12
N PRO A 238 -0.05 4.58 -10.90
CA PRO A 238 -1.25 5.33 -10.57
C PRO A 238 -1.81 4.91 -9.23
N ILE A 239 -2.14 5.87 -8.38
CA ILE A 239 -2.79 5.64 -7.08
C ILE A 239 -4.30 5.84 -7.27
N THR A 240 -5.09 4.88 -6.82
CA THR A 240 -6.52 5.08 -6.62
C THR A 240 -6.75 5.35 -5.13
N LEU A 241 -7.22 6.54 -4.82
CA LEU A 241 -7.59 6.98 -3.48
C LEU A 241 -9.11 6.96 -3.33
N ARG A 242 -9.60 6.37 -2.25
CA ARG A 242 -10.97 6.54 -1.75
C ARG A 242 -10.90 7.18 -0.38
N CYS A 243 -11.66 8.20 -0.16
CA CYS A 243 -11.80 8.79 1.16
C CYS A 243 -13.16 9.45 1.36
N GLY A 244 -13.55 9.62 2.61
CA GLY A 244 -14.79 10.27 3.01
C GLY A 244 -14.78 10.64 4.48
N ARG A 245 -15.74 11.46 4.89
CA ARG A 245 -15.88 11.93 6.28
C ARG A 245 -16.88 11.08 7.04
N ILE A 246 -16.58 10.85 8.31
CA ILE A 246 -17.53 10.24 9.25
C ILE A 246 -18.36 11.36 9.86
N GLU A 247 -19.71 11.20 9.82
CA GLU A 247 -20.67 12.11 10.42
C GLU A 247 -20.75 11.96 11.95
#